data_e398c975bee5c813f8bf9f1eb30305d6
#
_entry.id   e398c975bee5c813f8bf9f1eb30305d6
#
_cell.length_a   1.000
_cell.length_b   1.000
_cell.length_c   1.000
_cell.angle_alpha   90.00
_cell.angle_beta   90.00
_cell.angle_gamma   90.00
#
_symmetry.space_group_name_H-M   'P 1'
#
loop_
_entity.id
_entity.type
_entity.pdbx_description
1 polymer ?
#
loop_
_entity_poly.entity_id
_entity_poly.type
_entity_poly.pdbx_seq_one_letter_code
_entity_poly.pdbx_strand_id
1 'polypeptide(L)'
;YIGGNDSMDTVSKLSRYAETVNSEIRFIGIPKTIDNDLVLTDHTPGFGSAAKYVASTVREIAIDASVYDNKKSVTIVEIMGRHAGWLAAASVLARKFEGDNPVLIYLPEVAFDPEQFLADVQKAFEHTSNLVVCISEGINDGNGKFVCELASDVGVDTFGHKMLTGSGKYLENLVKARLGVKVRSIELNVNQRCSSAMLSATDEKEAIASGSFGVQAALKGTTGMMIAFHRTDDADYHITYAPEDVNLICNQEKTVPLDWITGNGSDIGQQFIDYALPLIQGSVKVPEE
;
A
#
# COMPACT_ATOMS: atom_id res chain seq x y z
N TYR A 1 -17.06 12.41 8.43
CA TYR A 1 -16.30 12.61 7.21
C TYR A 1 -15.41 11.39 6.97
N ILE A 2 -15.51 10.77 5.79
CA ILE A 2 -14.80 9.52 5.50
C ILE A 2 -13.68 9.81 4.50
N GLY A 3 -12.43 9.43 4.81
CA GLY A 3 -11.32 9.62 3.88
C GLY A 3 -9.93 9.41 4.47
N GLY A 4 -8.92 9.77 3.69
CA GLY A 4 -7.50 9.66 4.03
C GLY A 4 -6.96 10.93 4.71
N ASN A 5 -5.67 11.18 4.55
CA ASN A 5 -4.93 12.24 5.21
C ASN A 5 -5.53 13.65 4.98
N ASP A 6 -5.81 14.02 3.72
CA ASP A 6 -6.44 15.31 3.39
C ASP A 6 -7.84 15.47 4.02
N SER A 7 -8.57 14.36 4.15
CA SER A 7 -9.88 14.36 4.81
C SER A 7 -9.76 14.57 6.31
N MET A 8 -8.73 14.04 6.95
CA MET A 8 -8.45 14.27 8.37
C MET A 8 -8.02 15.72 8.61
N ASP A 9 -7.24 16.32 7.72
CA ASP A 9 -6.93 17.76 7.77
C ASP A 9 -8.22 18.62 7.63
N THR A 10 -9.15 18.21 6.76
CA THR A 10 -10.46 18.85 6.64
C THR A 10 -11.26 18.76 7.94
N VAL A 11 -11.32 17.59 8.58
CA VAL A 11 -11.99 17.40 9.88
C VAL A 11 -11.36 18.28 10.95
N SER A 12 -10.04 18.34 11.02
CA SER A 12 -9.28 19.22 11.92
C SER A 12 -9.67 20.70 11.74
N LYS A 13 -9.69 21.19 10.50
CA LYS A 13 -10.03 22.59 10.19
C LYS A 13 -11.49 22.90 10.50
N LEU A 14 -12.41 22.03 10.14
CA LEU A 14 -13.85 22.21 10.38
C LEU A 14 -14.20 22.16 11.86
N SER A 15 -13.63 21.25 12.64
CA SER A 15 -13.87 21.17 14.08
C SER A 15 -13.38 22.42 14.80
N ARG A 16 -12.20 22.92 14.47
CA ARG A 16 -11.66 24.18 15.03
C ARG A 16 -12.50 25.40 14.64
N TYR A 17 -12.95 25.48 13.38
CA TYR A 17 -13.84 26.55 12.97
C TYR A 17 -15.17 26.52 13.71
N ALA A 18 -15.77 25.33 13.87
CA ALA A 18 -17.01 25.15 14.61
C ALA A 18 -16.93 25.68 16.06
N GLU A 19 -15.78 25.47 16.73
CA GLU A 19 -15.51 26.03 18.07
C GLU A 19 -15.53 27.56 18.05
N THR A 20 -14.93 28.21 17.04
CA THR A 20 -14.88 29.69 16.96
C THR A 20 -16.23 30.32 16.79
N VAL A 21 -17.21 29.62 16.19
CA VAL A 21 -18.57 30.11 15.95
C VAL A 21 -19.62 29.51 16.92
N ASN A 22 -19.18 28.79 17.95
CA ASN A 22 -20.01 28.08 18.91
C ASN A 22 -21.05 27.17 18.22
N SER A 23 -20.65 26.45 17.18
CA SER A 23 -21.52 25.49 16.48
C SER A 23 -21.74 24.21 17.29
N GLU A 24 -22.98 23.70 17.27
CA GLU A 24 -23.27 22.39 17.86
C GLU A 24 -22.92 21.20 16.98
N ILE A 25 -22.46 21.43 15.76
CA ILE A 25 -22.08 20.39 14.81
C ILE A 25 -20.81 19.68 15.30
N ARG A 26 -20.85 18.36 15.29
CA ARG A 26 -19.73 17.50 15.67
C ARG A 26 -19.09 16.92 14.44
N PHE A 27 -17.77 16.94 14.38
CA PHE A 27 -16.98 16.45 13.27
C PHE A 27 -16.19 15.21 13.71
N ILE A 28 -16.44 14.07 13.06
CA ILE A 28 -15.75 12.81 13.29
C ILE A 28 -15.13 12.35 11.96
N GLY A 29 -13.84 12.01 12.00
CA GLY A 29 -13.14 11.35 10.91
C GLY A 29 -13.33 9.83 10.96
N ILE A 30 -13.67 9.23 9.83
CA ILE A 30 -13.64 7.78 9.65
C ILE A 30 -12.53 7.49 8.65
N PRO A 31 -11.50 6.71 9.02
CA PRO A 31 -10.37 6.43 8.13
C PRO A 31 -10.83 5.65 6.91
N LYS A 32 -10.29 5.97 5.73
CA LYS A 32 -10.43 5.24 4.49
C LYS A 32 -9.24 5.59 3.60
N THR A 33 -8.38 4.65 3.35
CA THR A 33 -7.35 4.69 2.29
C THR A 33 -6.76 3.30 2.09
N ILE A 34 -6.43 2.95 0.85
CA ILE A 34 -5.68 1.72 0.55
C ILE A 34 -4.20 1.87 0.90
N ASP A 35 -3.69 3.10 1.04
CA ASP A 35 -2.27 3.40 1.25
C ASP A 35 -1.77 3.02 2.64
N ASN A 36 -2.71 2.84 3.60
CA ASN A 36 -2.40 2.46 4.99
C ASN A 36 -1.42 3.42 5.70
N ASP A 37 -1.47 4.69 5.33
CA ASP A 37 -0.50 5.74 5.68
C ASP A 37 -0.94 6.64 6.85
N LEU A 38 -2.11 6.41 7.47
CA LEU A 38 -2.56 7.18 8.62
C LEU A 38 -1.87 6.72 9.91
N VAL A 39 -1.33 7.67 10.68
CA VAL A 39 -0.71 7.40 11.98
C VAL A 39 -1.77 7.14 13.06
N LEU A 40 -1.36 6.62 14.22
CA LEU A 40 -2.18 6.31 15.39
C LEU A 40 -3.29 5.29 15.14
N THR A 41 -3.30 4.63 14.01
CA THR A 41 -4.20 3.50 13.71
C THR A 41 -3.38 2.31 13.22
N ASP A 42 -3.78 1.09 13.61
CA ASP A 42 -3.08 -0.14 13.16
C ASP A 42 -3.10 -0.23 11.64
N HIS A 43 -4.28 -0.09 11.05
CA HIS A 43 -4.46 -0.08 9.59
C HIS A 43 -5.70 0.75 9.23
N THR A 44 -5.96 0.87 7.93
CA THR A 44 -7.07 1.68 7.40
C THR A 44 -8.01 0.83 6.55
N PRO A 45 -9.34 1.06 6.63
CA PRO A 45 -10.30 0.44 5.73
C PRO A 45 -9.96 0.68 4.25
N GLY A 46 -9.96 -0.39 3.48
CA GLY A 46 -9.54 -0.44 2.09
C GLY A 46 -8.18 -1.12 1.89
N PHE A 47 -7.24 -0.99 2.85
CA PHE A 47 -5.92 -1.62 2.76
C PHE A 47 -6.01 -3.15 2.69
N GLY A 48 -6.79 -3.79 3.57
CA GLY A 48 -6.90 -5.26 3.59
C GLY A 48 -7.39 -5.84 2.26
N SER A 49 -8.39 -5.23 1.65
CA SER A 49 -8.91 -5.64 0.34
C SER A 49 -7.91 -5.38 -0.79
N ALA A 50 -7.26 -4.22 -0.79
CA ALA A 50 -6.25 -3.88 -1.79
C ALA A 50 -5.00 -4.78 -1.66
N ALA A 51 -4.55 -5.09 -0.46
CA ALA A 51 -3.45 -6.03 -0.20
C ALA A 51 -3.79 -7.44 -0.69
N LYS A 52 -5.04 -7.91 -0.48
CA LYS A 52 -5.53 -9.17 -1.02
C LYS A 52 -5.52 -9.19 -2.55
N TYR A 53 -5.95 -8.09 -3.17
CA TYR A 53 -5.89 -7.93 -4.63
C TYR A 53 -4.45 -8.01 -5.14
N VAL A 54 -3.52 -7.26 -4.52
CA VAL A 54 -2.10 -7.27 -4.90
C VAL A 54 -1.52 -8.67 -4.76
N ALA A 55 -1.68 -9.32 -3.62
CA ALA A 55 -1.17 -10.67 -3.38
C ALA A 55 -1.69 -11.68 -4.40
N SER A 56 -3.00 -11.66 -4.69
CA SER A 56 -3.64 -12.57 -5.63
C SER A 56 -3.18 -12.33 -7.06
N THR A 57 -3.17 -11.06 -7.51
CA THR A 57 -2.77 -10.68 -8.88
C THR A 57 -1.28 -10.94 -9.13
N VAL A 58 -0.41 -10.60 -8.17
CA VAL A 58 1.03 -10.87 -8.30
C VAL A 58 1.30 -12.37 -8.38
N ARG A 59 0.54 -13.19 -7.63
CA ARG A 59 0.64 -14.64 -7.72
C ARG A 59 0.22 -15.17 -9.10
N GLU A 60 -0.88 -14.66 -9.68
CA GLU A 60 -1.31 -15.03 -11.04
C GLU A 60 -0.25 -14.65 -12.07
N ILE A 61 0.33 -13.44 -11.96
CA ILE A 61 1.44 -12.98 -12.79
C ILE A 61 2.67 -13.88 -12.64
N ALA A 62 2.99 -14.32 -11.41
CA ALA A 62 4.11 -15.22 -11.15
C ALA A 62 3.91 -16.59 -11.80
N ILE A 63 2.68 -17.11 -11.77
CA ILE A 63 2.33 -18.37 -12.43
C ILE A 63 2.46 -18.23 -13.96
N ASP A 64 1.93 -17.14 -14.56
CA ASP A 64 2.10 -16.87 -16.00
C ASP A 64 3.60 -16.76 -16.37
N ALA A 65 4.38 -16.05 -15.58
CA ALA A 65 5.83 -15.92 -15.82
C ALA A 65 6.56 -17.26 -15.80
N SER A 66 6.14 -18.20 -14.95
CA SER A 66 6.79 -19.50 -14.76
C SER A 66 6.66 -20.46 -15.96
N VAL A 67 5.70 -20.19 -16.87
CA VAL A 67 5.47 -21.04 -18.07
C VAL A 67 6.63 -20.97 -19.07
N TYR A 68 7.43 -19.92 -19.01
CA TYR A 68 8.53 -19.69 -19.96
C TYR A 68 9.89 -19.90 -19.31
N ASP A 69 10.24 -21.15 -19.00
CA ASP A 69 11.44 -21.50 -18.25
C ASP A 69 12.74 -21.60 -19.06
N ASN A 70 12.67 -21.51 -20.39
CA ASN A 70 13.80 -21.70 -21.29
C ASN A 70 14.59 -20.42 -21.61
N LYS A 71 14.17 -19.25 -21.13
CA LYS A 71 14.84 -17.96 -21.35
C LYS A 71 14.67 -17.05 -20.14
N LYS A 72 15.75 -16.35 -19.79
CA LYS A 72 15.71 -15.31 -18.75
C LYS A 72 14.70 -14.22 -19.09
N SER A 73 13.80 -13.93 -18.15
CA SER A 73 12.81 -12.87 -18.29
C SER A 73 12.54 -12.17 -16.97
N VAL A 74 12.16 -10.89 -17.05
CA VAL A 74 11.76 -10.07 -15.89
C VAL A 74 10.37 -9.53 -16.13
N THR A 75 9.48 -9.65 -15.15
CA THR A 75 8.19 -8.97 -15.10
C THR A 75 8.22 -8.00 -13.92
N ILE A 76 8.12 -6.72 -14.20
CA ILE A 76 8.11 -5.66 -13.19
C ILE A 76 6.64 -5.29 -12.94
N VAL A 77 6.18 -5.34 -11.69
CA VAL A 77 4.82 -4.99 -11.29
C VAL A 77 4.86 -3.70 -10.49
N GLU A 78 4.29 -2.64 -11.05
CA GLU A 78 4.18 -1.34 -10.40
C GLU A 78 2.88 -1.28 -9.60
N ILE A 79 2.99 -0.92 -8.32
CA ILE A 79 1.95 -0.96 -7.31
C ILE A 79 1.80 0.44 -6.71
N MET A 80 0.57 0.87 -6.41
CA MET A 80 0.30 2.15 -5.76
C MET A 80 0.99 2.25 -4.40
N GLY A 81 1.37 3.47 -4.02
CA GLY A 81 2.02 3.81 -2.77
C GLY A 81 3.09 4.89 -2.99
N ARG A 82 2.68 6.18 -2.89
CA ARG A 82 3.58 7.30 -3.21
C ARG A 82 4.66 7.48 -2.15
N HIS A 83 4.28 7.53 -0.89
CA HIS A 83 5.16 7.84 0.23
C HIS A 83 5.33 6.67 1.19
N ALA A 84 4.42 5.70 1.14
CA ALA A 84 4.43 4.50 1.98
C ALA A 84 4.23 3.25 1.12
N GLY A 85 5.05 2.25 1.33
CA GLY A 85 5.13 1.03 0.51
C GLY A 85 4.23 -0.12 0.95
N TRP A 86 3.21 0.13 1.77
CA TRP A 86 2.36 -0.93 2.35
C TRP A 86 1.75 -1.88 1.32
N LEU A 87 1.24 -1.35 0.20
CA LEU A 87 0.66 -2.18 -0.86
C LEU A 87 1.72 -2.95 -1.64
N ALA A 88 2.86 -2.32 -1.94
CA ALA A 88 3.96 -3.01 -2.61
C ALA A 88 4.52 -4.12 -1.71
N ALA A 89 4.65 -3.88 -0.40
CA ALA A 89 5.03 -4.89 0.58
C ALA A 89 4.05 -6.06 0.61
N ALA A 90 2.74 -5.82 0.42
CA ALA A 90 1.73 -6.89 0.40
C ALA A 90 1.94 -7.91 -0.74
N SER A 91 2.73 -7.59 -1.76
CA SER A 91 3.12 -8.54 -2.80
C SER A 91 3.88 -9.76 -2.26
N VAL A 92 4.54 -9.65 -1.09
CA VAL A 92 5.20 -10.79 -0.43
C VAL A 92 4.22 -11.92 -0.11
N LEU A 93 2.96 -11.59 0.14
CA LEU A 93 1.89 -12.57 0.43
C LEU A 93 1.53 -13.45 -0.78
N ALA A 94 2.03 -13.13 -1.97
CA ALA A 94 1.90 -13.99 -3.16
C ALA A 94 2.74 -15.28 -3.04
N ARG A 95 3.81 -15.26 -2.25
CA ARG A 95 4.71 -16.38 -2.03
C ARG A 95 4.03 -17.47 -1.20
N LYS A 96 4.32 -18.73 -1.51
CA LYS A 96 3.97 -19.90 -0.69
C LYS A 96 5.17 -20.50 -0.02
N PHE A 97 6.30 -20.46 -0.71
CA PHE A 97 7.56 -21.06 -0.29
C PHE A 97 8.68 -20.06 -0.41
N GLU A 98 9.75 -20.29 0.31
CA GLU A 98 11.00 -19.53 0.16
C GLU A 98 11.52 -19.63 -1.28
N GLY A 99 11.90 -18.50 -1.87
CA GLY A 99 12.36 -18.41 -3.26
C GLY A 99 11.24 -18.27 -4.31
N ASP A 100 9.96 -18.32 -3.91
CA ASP A 100 8.85 -18.02 -4.82
C ASP A 100 8.88 -16.54 -5.28
N ASN A 101 8.32 -16.30 -6.48
CA ASN A 101 8.06 -14.93 -6.93
C ASN A 101 6.93 -14.24 -6.12
N PRO A 102 7.02 -12.91 -5.93
CA PRO A 102 8.08 -12.00 -6.41
C PRO A 102 9.38 -12.19 -5.63
N VAL A 103 10.53 -12.18 -6.34
CA VAL A 103 11.84 -12.40 -5.70
C VAL A 103 12.49 -11.11 -5.21
N LEU A 104 12.03 -9.95 -5.71
CA LEU A 104 12.50 -8.61 -5.31
C LEU A 104 11.28 -7.71 -5.09
N ILE A 105 11.31 -6.92 -4.01
CA ILE A 105 10.26 -5.97 -3.65
C ILE A 105 10.93 -4.69 -3.18
N TYR A 106 10.66 -3.57 -3.88
CA TYR A 106 11.25 -2.26 -3.56
C TYR A 106 10.18 -1.28 -3.09
N LEU A 107 10.45 -0.65 -1.96
CA LEU A 107 9.55 0.29 -1.28
C LEU A 107 10.12 1.71 -1.29
N PRO A 108 9.28 2.76 -1.17
CA PRO A 108 9.72 4.15 -1.13
C PRO A 108 10.49 4.51 0.15
N GLU A 109 10.38 3.70 1.21
CA GLU A 109 11.06 3.87 2.49
C GLU A 109 12.60 3.72 2.41
N VAL A 110 13.09 3.06 1.36
CA VAL A 110 14.53 2.84 1.13
C VAL A 110 14.94 3.53 -0.16
N ALA A 111 16.06 4.26 -0.10
CA ALA A 111 16.61 4.89 -1.30
C ALA A 111 16.89 3.85 -2.40
N PHE A 112 16.35 4.10 -3.58
CA PHE A 112 16.48 3.21 -4.73
C PHE A 112 17.69 3.57 -5.57
N ASP A 113 18.57 2.60 -5.78
CA ASP A 113 19.74 2.71 -6.68
C ASP A 113 19.53 1.84 -7.92
N PRO A 114 19.46 2.42 -9.13
CA PRO A 114 19.31 1.67 -10.38
C PRO A 114 20.44 0.67 -10.65
N GLU A 115 21.68 0.95 -10.23
CA GLU A 115 22.81 0.03 -10.45
C GLU A 115 22.73 -1.16 -9.48
N GLN A 116 22.36 -0.91 -8.22
CA GLN A 116 22.10 -1.98 -7.25
C GLN A 116 20.93 -2.85 -7.70
N PHE A 117 19.84 -2.25 -8.19
CA PHE A 117 18.71 -2.98 -8.78
C PHE A 117 19.14 -3.94 -9.89
N LEU A 118 19.99 -3.49 -10.81
CA LEU A 118 20.51 -4.36 -11.88
C LEU A 118 21.36 -5.50 -11.34
N ALA A 119 22.17 -5.24 -10.30
CA ALA A 119 22.96 -6.27 -9.63
C ALA A 119 22.06 -7.31 -8.93
N ASP A 120 21.00 -6.86 -8.26
CA ASP A 120 20.04 -7.74 -7.59
C ASP A 120 19.30 -8.63 -8.61
N VAL A 121 18.88 -8.07 -9.75
CA VAL A 121 18.28 -8.83 -10.86
C VAL A 121 19.24 -9.88 -11.40
N GLN A 122 20.52 -9.54 -11.60
CA GLN A 122 21.53 -10.49 -12.07
C GLN A 122 21.76 -11.62 -11.06
N LYS A 123 21.83 -11.30 -9.78
CA LYS A 123 21.97 -12.27 -8.70
C LYS A 123 20.76 -13.21 -8.61
N ALA A 124 19.55 -12.66 -8.73
CA ALA A 124 18.33 -13.46 -8.71
C ALA A 124 18.26 -14.46 -9.87
N PHE A 125 18.85 -14.13 -11.03
CA PHE A 125 18.98 -15.05 -12.15
C PHE A 125 19.93 -16.25 -11.92
N GLU A 126 20.64 -16.29 -10.81
CA GLU A 126 21.43 -17.48 -10.42
C GLU A 126 20.50 -18.61 -9.89
N HIS A 127 19.30 -18.24 -9.42
CA HIS A 127 18.36 -19.17 -8.78
C HIS A 127 17.11 -19.46 -9.62
N THR A 128 16.66 -18.52 -10.46
CA THR A 128 15.48 -18.69 -11.31
C THR A 128 15.64 -17.95 -12.65
N SER A 129 15.00 -18.48 -13.70
CA SER A 129 15.02 -17.85 -15.04
C SER A 129 13.92 -16.79 -15.22
N ASN A 130 12.88 -16.83 -14.41
CA ASN A 130 11.71 -15.95 -14.54
C ASN A 130 11.52 -15.15 -13.26
N LEU A 131 11.89 -13.87 -13.30
CA LEU A 131 11.78 -12.97 -12.17
C LEU A 131 10.49 -12.16 -12.23
N VAL A 132 9.76 -12.11 -11.13
CA VAL A 132 8.76 -11.07 -10.85
C VAL A 132 9.36 -10.13 -9.81
N VAL A 133 9.37 -8.85 -10.14
CA VAL A 133 9.85 -7.78 -9.29
C VAL A 133 8.69 -6.85 -9.01
N CYS A 134 8.37 -6.63 -7.76
CA CYS A 134 7.34 -5.66 -7.35
C CYS A 134 7.98 -4.36 -6.90
N ILE A 135 7.44 -3.25 -7.35
CA ILE A 135 7.91 -1.92 -6.97
C ILE A 135 6.74 -1.05 -6.54
N SER A 136 6.96 -0.18 -5.58
CA SER A 136 6.05 0.94 -5.36
C SER A 136 6.23 2.00 -6.45
N GLU A 137 5.15 2.65 -6.88
CA GLU A 137 5.21 3.81 -7.78
C GLU A 137 6.09 4.94 -7.21
N GLY A 138 6.19 5.03 -5.89
CA GLY A 138 6.91 6.06 -5.14
C GLY A 138 8.38 5.77 -4.86
N ILE A 139 9.00 4.73 -5.45
CA ILE A 139 10.45 4.51 -5.29
C ILE A 139 11.23 5.75 -5.71
N ASN A 140 12.24 6.13 -4.92
CA ASN A 140 12.95 7.39 -5.09
C ASN A 140 14.43 7.26 -4.71
N ASP A 141 15.23 8.24 -5.07
CA ASP A 141 16.69 8.27 -4.87
C ASP A 141 17.13 8.62 -3.43
N GLY A 142 16.20 8.72 -2.49
CA GLY A 142 16.46 9.16 -1.12
C GLY A 142 16.62 10.68 -0.95
N ASN A 143 16.68 11.44 -2.04
CA ASN A 143 16.76 12.90 -2.05
C ASN A 143 15.45 13.56 -2.53
N GLY A 144 14.38 12.77 -2.62
CA GLY A 144 13.05 13.24 -3.01
C GLY A 144 12.78 13.25 -4.51
N LYS A 145 13.66 12.70 -5.34
CA LYS A 145 13.43 12.52 -6.77
C LYS A 145 12.90 11.12 -7.04
N PHE A 146 11.68 11.03 -7.56
CA PHE A 146 11.08 9.75 -7.91
C PHE A 146 11.70 9.14 -9.17
N VAL A 147 11.76 7.82 -9.22
CA VAL A 147 12.32 7.07 -10.36
C VAL A 147 11.52 7.34 -11.64
N CYS A 148 10.21 7.52 -11.56
CA CYS A 148 9.38 7.89 -12.71
C CYS A 148 9.78 9.24 -13.33
N GLU A 149 10.35 10.18 -12.57
CA GLU A 149 10.82 11.47 -13.08
C GLU A 149 12.07 11.34 -13.97
N LEU A 150 12.72 10.19 -13.95
CA LEU A 150 13.84 9.89 -14.85
C LEU A 150 13.36 9.48 -16.25
N ALA A 151 12.07 9.17 -16.42
CA ALA A 151 11.48 8.66 -17.64
C ALA A 151 10.85 9.76 -18.55
N SER A 152 10.25 10.82 -17.97
CA SER A 152 9.51 11.87 -18.71
C SER A 152 9.07 13.02 -17.81
N ASP A 153 8.49 14.08 -18.42
CA ASP A 153 7.82 15.17 -17.69
C ASP A 153 6.60 14.65 -16.94
N VAL A 154 6.67 14.73 -15.62
CA VAL A 154 5.60 14.26 -14.71
C VAL A 154 4.60 15.39 -14.47
N GLY A 155 3.32 15.18 -14.80
CA GLY A 155 2.24 16.11 -14.47
C GLY A 155 1.96 16.19 -12.97
N VAL A 156 1.18 17.20 -12.56
CA VAL A 156 0.66 17.33 -11.19
C VAL A 156 -0.87 17.14 -11.18
N ASP A 157 -1.41 16.56 -10.12
CA ASP A 157 -2.84 16.45 -9.91
C ASP A 157 -3.47 17.77 -9.41
N THR A 158 -4.79 17.78 -9.21
CA THR A 158 -5.54 18.97 -8.76
C THR A 158 -5.17 19.44 -7.34
N PHE A 159 -4.48 18.62 -6.55
CA PHE A 159 -3.99 18.94 -5.21
C PHE A 159 -2.51 19.34 -5.19
N GLY A 160 -1.86 19.38 -6.36
CA GLY A 160 -0.45 19.75 -6.49
C GLY A 160 0.53 18.58 -6.29
N HIS A 161 0.06 17.34 -6.19
CA HIS A 161 0.92 16.17 -6.11
C HIS A 161 1.38 15.74 -7.51
N LYS A 162 2.62 15.29 -7.62
CA LYS A 162 3.15 14.72 -8.86
C LYS A 162 2.38 13.45 -9.24
N MET A 163 2.01 13.32 -10.49
CA MET A 163 1.38 12.10 -11.03
C MET A 163 2.48 11.06 -11.24
N LEU A 164 2.61 10.13 -10.29
CA LEU A 164 3.64 9.10 -10.32
C LEU A 164 3.14 7.89 -11.11
N THR A 165 3.57 7.79 -12.35
CA THR A 165 3.38 6.62 -13.21
C THR A 165 4.61 6.42 -14.07
N GLY A 166 4.93 5.18 -14.41
CA GLY A 166 6.02 4.86 -15.33
C GLY A 166 7.35 4.51 -14.68
N SER A 167 7.44 4.34 -13.35
CA SER A 167 8.62 3.78 -12.69
C SER A 167 8.93 2.38 -13.25
N GLY A 168 7.91 1.53 -13.39
CA GLY A 168 8.04 0.21 -14.01
C GLY A 168 8.51 0.28 -15.45
N LYS A 169 8.02 1.26 -16.23
CA LYS A 169 8.46 1.43 -17.63
C LYS A 169 9.90 1.93 -17.76
N TYR A 170 10.32 2.82 -16.86
CA TYR A 170 11.71 3.22 -16.78
C TYR A 170 12.63 2.02 -16.52
N LEU A 171 12.31 1.20 -15.51
CA LEU A 171 13.08 0.01 -15.15
C LEU A 171 13.03 -1.07 -16.25
N GLU A 172 11.90 -1.23 -16.94
CA GLU A 172 11.81 -2.10 -18.13
C GLU A 172 12.84 -1.71 -19.19
N ASN A 173 12.90 -0.42 -19.53
CA ASN A 173 13.86 0.09 -20.50
C ASN A 173 15.31 -0.08 -20.02
N LEU A 174 15.55 0.17 -18.73
CA LEU A 174 16.86 0.00 -18.10
C LEU A 174 17.35 -1.45 -18.17
N VAL A 175 16.53 -2.41 -17.74
CA VAL A 175 16.84 -3.85 -17.79
C VAL A 175 17.09 -4.31 -19.23
N LYS A 176 16.23 -3.88 -20.15
CA LYS A 176 16.37 -4.23 -21.57
C LYS A 176 17.69 -3.72 -22.15
N ALA A 177 18.04 -2.47 -21.85
CA ALA A 177 19.26 -1.84 -22.38
C ALA A 177 20.55 -2.44 -21.78
N ARG A 178 20.53 -2.74 -20.47
CA ARG A 178 21.74 -3.13 -19.73
C ARG A 178 21.95 -4.65 -19.66
N LEU A 179 20.88 -5.44 -19.59
CA LEU A 179 20.97 -6.90 -19.44
C LEU A 179 20.58 -7.67 -20.70
N GLY A 180 19.90 -7.04 -21.66
CA GLY A 180 19.51 -7.67 -22.93
C GLY A 180 18.51 -8.82 -22.79
N VAL A 181 17.84 -8.96 -21.64
CA VAL A 181 16.86 -10.00 -21.37
C VAL A 181 15.46 -9.55 -21.76
N LYS A 182 14.52 -10.50 -21.92
CA LYS A 182 13.11 -10.18 -22.11
C LYS A 182 12.57 -9.54 -20.84
N VAL A 183 11.95 -8.39 -20.97
CA VAL A 183 11.35 -7.66 -19.84
C VAL A 183 10.01 -7.08 -20.23
N ARG A 184 9.08 -6.99 -19.27
CA ARG A 184 7.81 -6.28 -19.36
C ARG A 184 7.52 -5.58 -18.05
N SER A 185 6.78 -4.47 -18.10
CA SER A 185 6.20 -3.81 -16.95
C SER A 185 4.67 -3.91 -16.98
N ILE A 186 4.06 -4.05 -15.82
CA ILE A 186 2.63 -4.11 -15.58
C ILE A 186 2.31 -3.12 -14.48
N GLU A 187 1.47 -2.14 -14.77
CA GLU A 187 0.93 -1.22 -13.76
C GLU A 187 -0.41 -1.79 -13.28
N LEU A 188 -0.57 -2.04 -11.98
CA LEU A 188 -1.83 -2.50 -11.42
C LEU A 188 -2.91 -1.41 -11.43
N ASN A 189 -2.47 -0.15 -11.39
CA ASN A 189 -3.30 1.05 -11.57
C ASN A 189 -4.58 1.04 -10.71
N VAL A 190 -5.69 1.59 -11.23
CA VAL A 190 -6.95 1.79 -10.50
C VAL A 190 -7.59 0.50 -9.99
N ASN A 191 -7.31 -0.64 -10.59
CA ASN A 191 -7.89 -1.94 -10.20
C ASN A 191 -7.59 -2.31 -8.74
N GLN A 192 -6.47 -1.84 -8.18
CA GLN A 192 -6.08 -2.07 -6.79
C GLN A 192 -7.13 -1.55 -5.78
N ARG A 193 -7.87 -0.51 -6.13
CA ARG A 193 -8.84 0.16 -5.23
C ARG A 193 -10.30 -0.07 -5.59
N CYS A 194 -10.59 -0.88 -6.61
CA CYS A 194 -11.96 -1.05 -7.09
C CYS A 194 -12.35 -2.52 -7.39
N SER A 195 -11.47 -3.50 -7.08
CA SER A 195 -11.77 -4.91 -7.34
C SER A 195 -12.77 -5.46 -6.30
N SER A 196 -14.03 -5.54 -6.67
CA SER A 196 -15.08 -6.12 -5.82
C SER A 196 -14.90 -7.63 -5.58
N ALA A 197 -14.33 -8.35 -6.55
CA ALA A 197 -14.08 -9.78 -6.45
C ALA A 197 -13.04 -10.15 -5.36
N MET A 198 -12.18 -9.20 -4.99
CA MET A 198 -11.09 -9.39 -4.01
C MET A 198 -11.36 -8.71 -2.67
N LEU A 199 -12.62 -8.37 -2.35
CA LEU A 199 -12.94 -7.84 -1.03
C LEU A 199 -12.54 -8.81 0.07
N SER A 200 -11.88 -8.29 1.10
CA SER A 200 -11.60 -8.99 2.34
C SER A 200 -12.79 -8.86 3.30
N ALA A 201 -13.26 -9.99 3.85
CA ALA A 201 -14.35 -9.97 4.82
C ALA A 201 -13.92 -9.29 6.14
N THR A 202 -12.64 -9.37 6.50
CA THR A 202 -12.08 -8.65 7.65
C THR A 202 -12.19 -7.14 7.42
N ASP A 203 -11.70 -6.65 6.28
CA ASP A 203 -11.71 -5.23 5.91
C ASP A 203 -13.14 -4.65 5.86
N GLU A 204 -14.10 -5.36 5.23
CA GLU A 204 -15.50 -4.93 5.21
C GLU A 204 -16.11 -4.83 6.60
N LYS A 205 -15.94 -5.87 7.43
CA LYS A 205 -16.46 -5.89 8.79
C LYS A 205 -15.94 -4.74 9.63
N GLU A 206 -14.64 -4.47 9.52
CA GLU A 206 -13.98 -3.41 10.28
C GLU A 206 -14.35 -2.02 9.76
N ALA A 207 -14.51 -1.84 8.45
CA ALA A 207 -15.02 -0.60 7.88
C ALA A 207 -16.43 -0.26 8.38
N ILE A 208 -17.35 -1.23 8.41
CA ILE A 208 -18.71 -1.06 8.95
C ILE A 208 -18.67 -0.73 10.44
N ALA A 209 -17.85 -1.44 11.22
CA ALA A 209 -17.72 -1.22 12.65
C ALA A 209 -17.18 0.18 12.96
N SER A 210 -16.17 0.66 12.22
CA SER A 210 -15.60 2.00 12.41
C SER A 210 -16.61 3.10 12.17
N GLY A 211 -17.45 2.98 11.13
CA GLY A 211 -18.54 3.90 10.85
C GLY A 211 -19.58 3.93 11.97
N SER A 212 -19.99 2.75 12.46
CA SER A 212 -20.94 2.61 13.57
C SER A 212 -20.39 3.24 14.86
N PHE A 213 -19.11 3.00 15.15
CA PHE A 213 -18.44 3.56 16.32
C PHE A 213 -18.33 5.09 16.23
N GLY A 214 -18.05 5.62 15.03
CA GLY A 214 -18.01 7.07 14.80
C GLY A 214 -19.34 7.78 15.10
N VAL A 215 -20.46 7.19 14.68
CA VAL A 215 -21.80 7.72 15.03
C VAL A 215 -22.02 7.70 16.54
N GLN A 216 -21.66 6.60 17.21
CA GLN A 216 -21.81 6.50 18.67
C GLN A 216 -20.93 7.53 19.41
N ALA A 217 -19.71 7.77 18.93
CA ALA A 217 -18.81 8.77 19.48
C ALA A 217 -19.41 10.19 19.35
N ALA A 218 -19.94 10.53 18.17
CA ALA A 218 -20.60 11.81 17.95
C ALA A 218 -21.83 12.01 18.87
N LEU A 219 -22.65 10.98 19.05
CA LEU A 219 -23.81 11.03 19.96
C LEU A 219 -23.41 11.24 21.43
N LYS A 220 -22.23 10.77 21.83
CA LYS A 220 -21.66 10.98 23.17
C LYS A 220 -20.98 12.34 23.35
N GLY A 221 -20.93 13.15 22.31
CA GLY A 221 -20.36 14.48 22.37
C GLY A 221 -18.95 14.64 21.83
N THR A 222 -18.35 13.59 21.30
CA THR A 222 -17.02 13.62 20.69
C THR A 222 -17.02 14.46 19.40
N THR A 223 -15.98 15.29 19.21
CA THR A 223 -15.74 16.08 17.99
C THR A 223 -14.25 16.28 17.78
N GLY A 224 -13.81 16.52 16.55
CA GLY A 224 -12.39 16.73 16.22
C GLY A 224 -11.53 15.48 16.33
N MET A 225 -12.13 14.29 16.26
CA MET A 225 -11.46 13.01 16.43
C MET A 225 -11.60 12.14 15.17
N MET A 226 -10.60 11.27 14.94
CA MET A 226 -10.67 10.15 14.00
C MET A 226 -10.92 8.86 14.77
N ILE A 227 -11.69 7.94 14.22
CA ILE A 227 -11.85 6.60 14.79
C ILE A 227 -10.65 5.75 14.35
N ALA A 228 -9.77 5.48 15.30
CA ALA A 228 -8.57 4.66 15.08
C ALA A 228 -8.81 3.20 15.44
N PHE A 229 -8.06 2.31 14.82
CA PHE A 229 -8.04 0.88 15.03
C PHE A 229 -6.83 0.52 15.88
N HIS A 230 -7.04 -0.20 16.97
CA HIS A 230 -5.99 -0.67 17.85
C HIS A 230 -6.01 -2.19 17.89
N ARG A 231 -4.94 -2.80 17.37
CA ARG A 231 -4.76 -4.26 17.45
C ARG A 231 -4.46 -4.63 18.89
N THR A 232 -5.12 -5.66 19.40
CA THR A 232 -4.84 -6.20 20.72
C THR A 232 -3.68 -7.20 20.67
N ASP A 233 -3.03 -7.42 21.82
CA ASP A 233 -1.95 -8.42 21.98
C ASP A 233 -2.48 -9.84 22.19
N ASP A 234 -3.74 -10.10 21.87
CA ASP A 234 -4.37 -11.42 21.99
C ASP A 234 -3.77 -12.40 20.98
N ALA A 235 -3.85 -13.71 21.30
CA ALA A 235 -3.36 -14.78 20.43
C ALA A 235 -4.12 -14.82 19.09
N ASP A 236 -5.40 -14.44 19.10
CA ASP A 236 -6.23 -14.31 17.91
C ASP A 236 -6.30 -12.83 17.50
N TYR A 237 -6.26 -12.57 16.19
CA TYR A 237 -6.39 -11.23 15.64
C TYR A 237 -7.69 -10.56 16.09
N HIS A 238 -7.55 -9.42 16.77
CA HIS A 238 -8.68 -8.62 17.24
C HIS A 238 -8.35 -7.12 17.19
N ILE A 239 -9.37 -6.30 16.82
CA ILE A 239 -9.28 -4.83 16.76
C ILE A 239 -10.29 -4.22 17.73
N THR A 240 -9.84 -3.23 18.48
CA THR A 240 -10.67 -2.29 19.21
C THR A 240 -10.66 -0.93 18.54
N TYR A 241 -11.68 -0.13 18.78
CA TYR A 241 -11.84 1.20 18.17
C TYR A 241 -11.80 2.27 19.25
N ALA A 242 -11.05 3.33 19.01
CA ALA A 242 -10.99 4.49 19.89
C ALA A 242 -10.94 5.79 19.09
N PRO A 243 -11.49 6.89 19.63
CA PRO A 243 -11.34 8.22 19.04
C PRO A 243 -9.95 8.77 19.38
N GLU A 244 -9.20 9.15 18.35
CA GLU A 244 -7.88 9.79 18.46
C GLU A 244 -7.95 11.22 17.93
N ASP A 245 -7.17 12.13 18.52
CA ASP A 245 -7.17 13.54 18.10
C ASP A 245 -6.69 13.67 16.64
N VAL A 246 -7.57 14.17 15.78
CA VAL A 246 -7.29 14.32 14.37
C VAL A 246 -6.11 15.26 14.08
N ASN A 247 -5.79 16.19 14.99
CA ASN A 247 -4.64 17.08 14.85
C ASN A 247 -3.29 16.37 14.97
N LEU A 248 -3.28 15.18 15.62
CA LEU A 248 -2.09 14.35 15.74
C LEU A 248 -1.93 13.39 14.55
N ILE A 249 -2.94 13.33 13.66
CA ILE A 249 -2.99 12.38 12.54
C ILE A 249 -2.76 13.09 11.22
N CYS A 250 -3.50 14.17 10.98
CA CYS A 250 -3.43 14.88 9.69
C CYS A 250 -2.03 15.41 9.40
N ASN A 251 -1.66 15.37 8.12
CA ASN A 251 -0.35 15.81 7.61
C ASN A 251 0.86 15.00 8.17
N GLN A 252 0.59 13.78 8.64
CA GLN A 252 1.63 12.80 9.00
C GLN A 252 1.45 11.53 8.19
N GLU A 253 2.54 10.80 7.98
CA GLU A 253 2.54 9.57 7.17
C GLU A 253 3.11 8.40 7.98
N LYS A 254 2.38 7.28 7.98
CA LYS A 254 2.83 6.01 8.53
C LYS A 254 3.47 5.19 7.41
N THR A 255 4.75 4.96 7.51
CA THR A 255 5.53 4.16 6.58
C THR A 255 5.70 2.71 7.07
N VAL A 256 6.13 1.81 6.18
CA VAL A 256 6.54 0.46 6.57
C VAL A 256 7.78 0.57 7.47
N PRO A 257 7.79 -0.07 8.67
CA PRO A 257 8.95 -0.05 9.55
C PRO A 257 10.19 -0.57 8.82
N LEU A 258 11.31 0.17 8.96
CA LEU A 258 12.55 -0.18 8.26
C LEU A 258 13.12 -1.55 8.67
N ASP A 259 12.88 -1.99 9.90
CA ASP A 259 13.26 -3.31 10.41
C ASP A 259 12.40 -4.45 9.83
N TRP A 260 11.30 -4.15 9.14
CA TRP A 260 10.52 -5.10 8.37
C TRP A 260 11.01 -5.26 6.92
N ILE A 261 11.90 -4.38 6.48
CA ILE A 261 12.49 -4.40 5.15
C ILE A 261 13.82 -5.15 5.22
N THR A 262 13.97 -6.18 4.42
CA THR A 262 15.11 -7.10 4.41
C THR A 262 15.85 -7.07 3.05
N GLY A 263 16.81 -7.97 2.84
CA GLY A 263 17.51 -8.06 1.55
C GLY A 263 18.27 -6.78 1.16
N ASN A 264 18.76 -5.99 2.14
CA ASN A 264 19.35 -4.67 1.90
C ASN A 264 18.40 -3.69 1.17
N GLY A 265 17.11 -3.75 1.47
CA GLY A 265 16.09 -2.87 0.88
C GLY A 265 15.34 -3.45 -0.31
N SER A 266 15.57 -4.72 -0.64
CA SER A 266 14.95 -5.38 -1.81
C SER A 266 14.01 -6.54 -1.46
N ASP A 267 13.63 -6.69 -0.18
CA ASP A 267 12.71 -7.75 0.26
C ASP A 267 11.99 -7.37 1.55
N ILE A 268 10.99 -8.19 1.93
CA ILE A 268 10.08 -7.97 3.06
C ILE A 268 10.16 -9.12 4.05
N GLY A 269 10.28 -8.78 5.33
CA GLY A 269 10.42 -9.72 6.44
C GLY A 269 9.10 -10.35 6.90
N GLN A 270 9.23 -11.36 7.77
CA GLN A 270 8.10 -12.12 8.32
C GLN A 270 7.14 -11.23 9.12
N GLN A 271 7.64 -10.18 9.77
CA GLN A 271 6.83 -9.25 10.57
C GLN A 271 5.69 -8.63 9.75
N PHE A 272 5.98 -8.25 8.49
CA PHE A 272 4.95 -7.74 7.60
C PHE A 272 3.90 -8.81 7.25
N ILE A 273 4.35 -10.05 7.00
CA ILE A 273 3.44 -11.16 6.69
C ILE A 273 2.48 -11.40 7.86
N ASP A 274 3.01 -11.46 9.07
CA ASP A 274 2.22 -11.65 10.30
C ASP A 274 1.23 -10.50 10.54
N TYR A 275 1.66 -9.27 10.22
CA TYR A 275 0.81 -8.09 10.29
C TYR A 275 -0.34 -8.12 9.28
N ALA A 276 -0.04 -8.40 8.01
CA ALA A 276 -0.99 -8.22 6.91
C ALA A 276 -1.89 -9.45 6.66
N LEU A 277 -1.44 -10.66 7.01
CA LEU A 277 -2.17 -11.88 6.74
C LEU A 277 -3.60 -11.92 7.33
N PRO A 278 -3.87 -11.46 8.56
CA PRO A 278 -5.23 -11.40 9.10
C PRO A 278 -6.14 -10.43 8.34
N LEU A 279 -5.59 -9.36 7.76
CA LEU A 279 -6.34 -8.30 7.10
C LEU A 279 -6.92 -8.72 5.74
N ILE A 280 -6.34 -9.75 5.10
CA ILE A 280 -6.75 -10.21 3.77
C ILE A 280 -7.73 -11.39 3.81
N GLN A 281 -8.24 -11.73 4.97
CA GLN A 281 -9.01 -12.98 5.18
C GLN A 281 -10.48 -12.89 4.76
N GLY A 282 -11.00 -14.05 4.35
CA GLY A 282 -12.39 -14.23 3.98
C GLY A 282 -12.74 -13.58 2.62
N SER A 283 -13.95 -13.83 2.14
CA SER A 283 -14.48 -13.28 0.90
C SER A 283 -15.90 -12.78 1.13
N VAL A 284 -16.24 -11.68 0.48
CA VAL A 284 -17.55 -11.06 0.52
C VAL A 284 -18.31 -11.45 -0.74
N LYS A 285 -19.57 -11.84 -0.61
CA LYS A 285 -20.47 -11.93 -1.76
C LYS A 285 -20.94 -10.52 -2.10
N VAL A 286 -20.49 -10.02 -3.25
CA VAL A 286 -21.04 -8.78 -3.79
C VAL A 286 -22.50 -9.05 -4.18
N PRO A 287 -23.48 -8.24 -3.75
CA PRO A 287 -24.87 -8.38 -4.19
C PRO A 287 -24.94 -8.35 -5.72
N GLU A 288 -25.67 -9.28 -6.31
CA GLU A 288 -26.08 -9.17 -7.72
C GLU A 288 -27.09 -8.03 -7.82
N GLU A 289 -26.87 -7.12 -8.76
CA GLU A 289 -27.83 -6.04 -9.07
C GLU A 289 -29.11 -6.58 -9.69
#